data_b902cb2ef857358995346eea6674c0e9
#
_entry.id   b902cb2ef857358995346eea6674c0e9
#
_cell.length_a   1.000
_cell.length_b   1.000
_cell.length_c   1.000
_cell.angle_alpha   90.00
_cell.angle_beta   90.00
_cell.angle_gamma   90.00
#
_symmetry.space_group_name_H-M   'P 1'
#
loop_
_entity.id
_entity.type
_entity.pdbx_description
1 polymer ?
#
loop_
_entity_poly.entity_id
_entity_poly.type
_entity_poly.pdbx_seq_one_letter_code
_entity_poly.pdbx_strand_id
1 'polypeptide(L)'
;MCIRDSDTTAGLAGTLREQSGRFADMGRKIDEARRGGDLDKLADIVGNDPELLASRIAAPVAVDRQPVYPVAAFGVGMTPFYLALSLWVGALLACVLVHTNAERKYLRKDENGKYDESEFTRGQAFFGRFATLGLVGLAQATLVVLSLIFFVQIEPAHPFMLMFAAWIVSLVFMLIIYSLVITLDSAGKALAVLLLVIQVSGSGGAYPLPLLPEWFQNVSPWLPATYAIDAFRSAIAGIYHGDIWRELGMLLLFTIPALIVGLILRRAMDAYHKRLKKAIKKTKVMA
;
A
#
# COMPACT_ATOMS: atom_id res chain seq x y z
N MET A 1 14.46 -4.37 -16.59
CA MET A 1 13.33 -5.31 -16.49
C MET A 1 13.09 -6.13 -17.77
N CYS A 2 13.41 -5.63 -18.94
CA CYS A 2 13.17 -6.35 -20.21
C CYS A 2 14.13 -7.49 -20.56
N ILE A 3 15.29 -7.62 -19.94
CA ILE A 3 16.30 -8.65 -20.30
C ILE A 3 15.95 -10.01 -19.67
N ARG A 4 15.30 -10.03 -18.54
CA ARG A 4 14.91 -11.26 -17.82
C ARG A 4 13.69 -11.98 -18.43
N ASP A 5 12.79 -11.23 -19.07
CA ASP A 5 11.61 -11.79 -19.73
C ASP A 5 11.97 -12.51 -21.05
N SER A 6 13.00 -12.05 -21.78
CA SER A 6 13.42 -12.69 -23.01
C SER A 6 14.12 -14.04 -22.76
N ASP A 7 14.88 -14.18 -21.66
CA ASP A 7 15.54 -15.44 -21.32
C ASP A 7 14.54 -16.48 -20.79
N THR A 8 13.52 -16.07 -20.04
CA THR A 8 12.43 -16.94 -19.59
C THR A 8 11.52 -17.37 -20.74
N THR A 9 11.21 -16.47 -21.68
CA THR A 9 10.40 -16.83 -22.85
C THR A 9 11.16 -17.72 -23.83
N ALA A 10 12.47 -17.53 -24.01
CA ALA A 10 13.31 -18.40 -24.81
C ALA A 10 13.44 -19.81 -24.17
N GLY A 11 13.60 -19.87 -22.85
CA GLY A 11 13.59 -21.12 -22.09
C GLY A 11 12.26 -21.86 -22.20
N LEU A 12 11.13 -21.15 -22.08
CA LEU A 12 9.79 -21.72 -22.22
C LEU A 12 9.55 -22.26 -23.65
N ALA A 13 9.97 -21.50 -24.67
CA ALA A 13 9.87 -21.94 -26.07
C ALA A 13 10.74 -23.18 -26.35
N GLY A 14 11.91 -23.29 -25.72
CA GLY A 14 12.77 -24.48 -25.76
C GLY A 14 12.09 -25.69 -25.14
N THR A 15 11.55 -25.57 -23.95
CA THR A 15 10.86 -26.63 -23.23
C THR A 15 9.61 -27.10 -23.97
N LEU A 16 8.83 -26.19 -24.55
CA LEU A 16 7.65 -26.51 -25.34
C LEU A 16 8.00 -27.27 -26.63
N ARG A 17 9.12 -26.91 -27.31
CA ARG A 17 9.59 -27.62 -28.48
C ARG A 17 10.08 -29.03 -28.14
N GLU A 18 10.81 -29.19 -27.06
CA GLU A 18 11.27 -30.51 -26.59
C GLU A 18 10.08 -31.40 -26.22
N GLN A 19 9.08 -30.87 -25.52
CA GLN A 19 7.87 -31.62 -25.20
C GLN A 19 7.04 -31.97 -26.43
N SER A 20 6.89 -31.02 -27.37
CA SER A 20 6.24 -31.32 -28.66
C SER A 20 6.95 -32.45 -29.42
N GLY A 21 8.29 -32.46 -29.40
CA GLY A 21 9.07 -33.55 -29.97
C GLY A 21 8.81 -34.91 -29.29
N ARG A 22 8.73 -34.93 -27.96
CA ARG A 22 8.42 -36.12 -27.18
C ARG A 22 7.01 -36.67 -27.44
N PHE A 23 6.01 -35.79 -27.56
CA PHE A 23 4.65 -36.18 -27.93
C PHE A 23 4.57 -36.75 -29.35
N ALA A 24 5.27 -36.14 -30.30
CA ALA A 24 5.34 -36.62 -31.66
C ALA A 24 6.01 -38.01 -31.74
N ASP A 25 7.07 -38.26 -30.95
CA ASP A 25 7.74 -39.55 -30.85
C ASP A 25 6.85 -40.62 -30.20
N MET A 26 6.15 -40.26 -29.13
CA MET A 26 5.19 -41.15 -28.47
C MET A 26 4.03 -41.50 -29.43
N GLY A 27 3.50 -40.50 -30.16
CA GLY A 27 2.46 -40.75 -31.17
C GLY A 27 2.90 -41.72 -32.25
N ARG A 28 4.15 -41.61 -32.75
CA ARG A 28 4.71 -42.56 -33.71
C ARG A 28 4.82 -43.98 -33.14
N LYS A 29 5.34 -44.12 -31.94
CA LYS A 29 5.48 -45.43 -31.26
C LYS A 29 4.13 -46.08 -31.01
N ILE A 30 3.11 -45.31 -30.64
CA ILE A 30 1.74 -45.83 -30.48
C ILE A 30 1.17 -46.29 -31.83
N ASP A 31 1.37 -45.52 -32.90
CA ASP A 31 0.92 -45.89 -34.24
C ASP A 31 1.63 -47.14 -34.78
N GLU A 32 2.91 -47.30 -34.52
CA GLU A 32 3.68 -48.49 -34.86
C GLU A 32 3.20 -49.70 -34.07
N ALA A 33 3.01 -49.59 -32.77
CA ALA A 33 2.48 -50.66 -31.93
C ALA A 33 1.06 -51.06 -32.34
N ARG A 34 0.22 -50.12 -32.72
CA ARG A 34 -1.14 -50.35 -33.21
C ARG A 34 -1.17 -51.05 -34.54
N ARG A 35 -0.27 -50.72 -35.47
CA ARG A 35 -0.14 -51.40 -36.78
C ARG A 35 0.44 -52.78 -36.65
N GLY A 36 1.33 -53.02 -35.68
CA GLY A 36 1.93 -54.32 -35.40
C GLY A 36 1.05 -55.26 -34.59
N GLY A 37 -0.06 -54.82 -34.04
CA GLY A 37 -0.95 -55.63 -33.20
C GLY A 37 -0.33 -56.08 -31.88
N ASP A 38 0.77 -55.42 -31.45
CA ASP A 38 1.59 -55.82 -30.30
C ASP A 38 1.13 -55.06 -29.06
N LEU A 39 0.20 -55.67 -28.31
CA LEU A 39 -0.36 -55.09 -27.08
C LEU A 39 0.66 -54.94 -25.95
N ASP A 40 1.71 -55.81 -25.94
CA ASP A 40 2.74 -55.73 -24.91
C ASP A 40 3.63 -54.49 -25.10
N LYS A 41 3.91 -54.10 -26.34
CA LYS A 41 4.59 -52.84 -26.64
C LYS A 41 3.75 -51.60 -26.29
N LEU A 42 2.43 -51.68 -26.44
CA LEU A 42 1.54 -50.61 -25.98
C LEU A 42 1.57 -50.48 -24.46
N ALA A 43 1.57 -51.58 -23.71
CA ALA A 43 1.68 -51.60 -22.27
C ALA A 43 3.03 -51.01 -21.80
N ASP A 44 4.14 -51.34 -22.50
CA ASP A 44 5.46 -50.76 -22.19
C ASP A 44 5.57 -49.27 -22.50
N ILE A 45 4.92 -48.77 -23.55
CA ILE A 45 4.88 -47.32 -23.90
C ILE A 45 4.04 -46.52 -22.92
N VAL A 46 2.90 -47.08 -22.48
CA VAL A 46 1.99 -46.44 -21.51
C VAL A 46 2.56 -46.51 -20.09
N GLY A 47 3.46 -47.50 -19.83
CA GLY A 47 4.03 -47.76 -18.52
C GLY A 47 3.04 -48.46 -17.59
N ASN A 48 3.55 -49.05 -16.53
CA ASN A 48 2.73 -49.77 -15.54
C ASN A 48 1.89 -48.87 -14.62
N ASP A 49 1.93 -47.56 -14.83
CA ASP A 49 1.21 -46.61 -14.00
C ASP A 49 0.44 -45.56 -14.86
N PRO A 50 -0.83 -45.88 -15.20
CA PRO A 50 -1.68 -44.98 -16.00
C PRO A 50 -2.00 -43.65 -15.29
N GLU A 51 -1.93 -43.61 -13.95
CA GLU A 51 -2.14 -42.36 -13.19
C GLU A 51 -0.95 -41.41 -13.35
N LEU A 52 0.28 -41.96 -13.38
CA LEU A 52 1.48 -41.16 -13.62
C LEU A 52 1.49 -40.55 -15.03
N LEU A 53 1.06 -41.34 -16.03
CA LEU A 53 0.94 -40.86 -17.41
C LEU A 53 -0.15 -39.78 -17.53
N ALA A 54 -1.30 -40.03 -16.92
CA ALA A 54 -2.41 -39.05 -16.91
C ALA A 54 -2.01 -37.76 -16.23
N SER A 55 -1.28 -37.79 -15.12
CA SER A 55 -0.78 -36.62 -14.43
C SER A 55 0.24 -35.80 -15.26
N ARG A 56 1.11 -36.50 -16.01
CA ARG A 56 2.09 -35.86 -16.91
C ARG A 56 1.45 -35.26 -18.16
N ILE A 57 0.37 -35.86 -18.66
CA ILE A 57 -0.39 -35.33 -19.79
C ILE A 57 -1.27 -34.15 -19.34
N ALA A 58 -1.84 -34.24 -18.15
CA ALA A 58 -2.68 -33.14 -17.58
C ALA A 58 -1.87 -31.89 -17.17
N ALA A 59 -0.58 -32.06 -16.81
CA ALA A 59 0.31 -30.97 -16.45
C ALA A 59 1.64 -31.08 -17.24
N PRO A 60 1.63 -30.79 -18.56
CA PRO A 60 2.79 -30.92 -19.44
C PRO A 60 3.92 -29.93 -19.13
N VAL A 61 3.66 -28.92 -18.33
CA VAL A 61 4.63 -27.92 -17.93
C VAL A 61 4.72 -27.88 -16.41
N ALA A 62 5.86 -28.27 -15.87
CA ALA A 62 6.18 -27.98 -14.46
C ALA A 62 6.59 -26.52 -14.35
N VAL A 63 5.70 -25.70 -13.81
CA VAL A 63 6.01 -24.29 -13.50
C VAL A 63 6.77 -24.26 -12.19
N ASP A 64 8.09 -24.09 -12.26
CA ASP A 64 8.89 -23.77 -11.07
C ASP A 64 8.64 -22.31 -10.68
N ARG A 65 7.74 -22.11 -9.74
CA ARG A 65 7.35 -20.81 -9.25
C ARG A 65 8.31 -20.34 -8.16
N GLN A 66 9.23 -19.45 -8.51
CA GLN A 66 10.09 -18.79 -7.53
C GLN A 66 9.48 -17.44 -7.12
N PRO A 67 8.75 -17.37 -6.00
CA PRO A 67 8.16 -16.13 -5.56
C PRO A 67 9.26 -15.18 -5.08
N VAL A 68 9.28 -13.94 -5.60
CA VAL A 68 10.19 -12.88 -5.15
C VAL A 68 9.86 -12.49 -3.70
N TYR A 69 8.58 -12.53 -3.35
CA TYR A 69 8.07 -12.31 -1.99
C TYR A 69 7.29 -13.56 -1.55
N PRO A 70 7.95 -14.53 -0.90
CA PRO A 70 7.27 -15.72 -0.40
C PRO A 70 6.32 -15.35 0.73
N VAL A 71 5.08 -15.78 0.64
CA VAL A 71 4.07 -15.60 1.70
C VAL A 71 3.50 -16.95 2.09
N ALA A 72 3.48 -17.24 3.38
CA ALA A 72 3.02 -18.52 3.91
C ALA A 72 1.51 -18.73 3.72
N ALA A 73 0.72 -17.64 3.70
CA ALA A 73 -0.73 -17.70 3.56
C ALA A 73 -1.27 -16.43 2.89
N PHE A 74 -2.46 -16.53 2.29
CA PHE A 74 -3.13 -15.39 1.66
C PHE A 74 -3.30 -14.19 2.62
N GLY A 75 -3.65 -14.44 3.88
CA GLY A 75 -3.80 -13.39 4.89
C GLY A 75 -2.51 -12.61 5.12
N VAL A 76 -1.36 -13.28 5.15
CA VAL A 76 -0.05 -12.64 5.28
C VAL A 76 0.25 -11.75 4.06
N GLY A 77 -0.11 -12.20 2.85
CA GLY A 77 0.03 -11.42 1.63
C GLY A 77 -0.81 -10.15 1.60
N MET A 78 -1.96 -10.15 2.27
CA MET A 78 -2.85 -8.98 2.38
C MET A 78 -2.52 -8.05 3.56
N THR A 79 -1.68 -8.49 4.49
CA THR A 79 -1.30 -7.69 5.68
C THR A 79 -0.72 -6.31 5.34
N PRO A 80 0.17 -6.14 4.35
CA PRO A 80 0.69 -4.82 3.98
C PRO A 80 -0.41 -3.81 3.64
N PHE A 81 -1.41 -4.27 2.89
CA PHE A 81 -2.55 -3.45 2.50
C PHE A 81 -3.40 -3.03 3.71
N TYR A 82 -3.79 -3.98 4.56
CA TYR A 82 -4.60 -3.68 5.73
C TYR A 82 -3.86 -2.84 6.77
N LEU A 83 -2.54 -3.02 6.88
CA LEU A 83 -1.70 -2.18 7.75
C LEU A 83 -1.69 -0.74 7.27
N ALA A 84 -1.45 -0.49 5.99
CA ALA A 84 -1.49 0.86 5.41
C ALA A 84 -2.88 1.50 5.57
N LEU A 85 -3.95 0.73 5.31
CA LEU A 85 -5.32 1.18 5.46
C LEU A 85 -5.64 1.58 6.91
N SER A 86 -5.25 0.76 7.89
CA SER A 86 -5.49 1.03 9.31
C SER A 86 -4.78 2.30 9.78
N LEU A 87 -3.54 2.54 9.33
CA LEU A 87 -2.78 3.74 9.66
C LEU A 87 -3.42 5.00 9.04
N TRP A 88 -3.92 4.92 7.80
CA TRP A 88 -4.63 6.04 7.18
C TRP A 88 -5.93 6.38 7.89
N VAL A 89 -6.77 5.37 8.14
CA VAL A 89 -8.05 5.55 8.84
C VAL A 89 -7.83 6.08 10.25
N GLY A 90 -6.85 5.56 10.98
CA GLY A 90 -6.55 6.03 12.30
C GLY A 90 -6.02 7.47 12.33
N ALA A 91 -5.20 7.87 11.38
CA ALA A 91 -4.79 9.26 11.21
C ALA A 91 -5.97 10.18 10.92
N LEU A 92 -6.92 9.72 10.08
CA LEU A 92 -8.16 10.45 9.80
C LEU A 92 -9.02 10.61 11.05
N LEU A 93 -9.22 9.52 11.81
CA LEU A 93 -9.98 9.57 13.06
C LEU A 93 -9.30 10.48 14.10
N ALA A 94 -7.98 10.40 14.25
CA ALA A 94 -7.23 11.28 15.15
C ALA A 94 -7.42 12.75 14.78
N CYS A 95 -7.34 13.11 13.49
CA CYS A 95 -7.56 14.47 13.02
C CYS A 95 -9.02 14.95 13.11
N VAL A 96 -9.98 14.02 13.16
CA VAL A 96 -11.41 14.35 13.34
C VAL A 96 -11.74 14.55 14.82
N LEU A 97 -11.22 13.69 15.70
CA LEU A 97 -11.51 13.70 17.13
C LEU A 97 -10.73 14.78 17.88
N VAL A 98 -9.46 14.96 17.54
CA VAL A 98 -8.62 15.99 18.16
C VAL A 98 -8.88 17.32 17.47
N HIS A 99 -9.34 18.30 18.25
CA HIS A 99 -9.57 19.65 17.73
C HIS A 99 -8.29 20.22 17.12
N THR A 100 -8.31 20.41 15.80
CA THR A 100 -7.16 20.94 15.05
C THR A 100 -6.93 22.44 15.30
N ASN A 101 -7.91 23.14 15.85
CA ASN A 101 -7.78 24.55 16.24
C ASN A 101 -7.46 24.69 17.73
N ALA A 102 -6.38 25.43 18.10
CA ALA A 102 -6.14 25.77 19.50
C ALA A 102 -7.31 26.59 20.00
N GLU A 103 -7.99 26.11 21.02
CA GLU A 103 -8.93 26.93 21.72
C GLU A 103 -8.19 28.13 22.34
N ARG A 104 -8.73 29.33 22.14
CA ARG A 104 -8.24 30.59 22.77
C ARG A 104 -8.09 30.48 24.29
N LYS A 105 -8.74 29.48 24.91
CA LYS A 105 -8.73 29.20 26.35
C LYS A 105 -7.35 28.94 26.94
N TYR A 106 -6.40 28.47 26.13
CA TYR A 106 -5.03 28.13 26.56
C TYR A 106 -4.00 29.23 26.23
N LEU A 107 -4.43 30.32 25.56
CA LEU A 107 -3.57 31.46 25.31
C LEU A 107 -3.56 32.35 26.57
N ARG A 108 -2.37 32.80 26.97
CA ARG A 108 -2.20 33.73 28.07
C ARG A 108 -2.99 35.03 27.78
N LYS A 109 -3.78 35.49 28.73
CA LYS A 109 -4.43 36.77 28.61
C LYS A 109 -3.41 37.86 28.96
N ASP A 110 -3.29 38.84 28.10
CA ASP A 110 -2.60 40.08 28.35
C ASP A 110 -3.29 40.85 29.51
N GLU A 111 -2.62 41.86 30.12
CA GLU A 111 -3.13 42.67 31.20
C GLU A 111 -4.49 43.35 30.90
N ASN A 112 -4.83 43.48 29.63
CA ASN A 112 -6.11 44.04 29.13
C ASN A 112 -7.16 42.95 28.85
N GLY A 113 -6.94 41.70 29.27
CA GLY A 113 -7.86 40.56 29.08
C GLY A 113 -7.99 40.06 27.65
N LYS A 114 -7.16 40.55 26.72
CA LYS A 114 -7.07 40.11 25.35
C LYS A 114 -6.10 38.91 25.27
N TYR A 115 -6.46 37.89 24.51
CA TYR A 115 -5.56 36.76 24.26
C TYR A 115 -4.42 37.25 23.38
N ASP A 116 -3.19 37.06 23.86
CA ASP A 116 -1.98 37.36 23.09
C ASP A 116 -1.77 36.31 22.00
N GLU A 117 -2.24 36.63 20.78
CA GLU A 117 -2.04 35.76 19.59
C GLU A 117 -0.63 35.93 19.01
N SER A 118 0.21 36.83 19.59
CA SER A 118 1.53 37.16 19.03
C SER A 118 2.68 36.27 19.55
N GLU A 119 2.47 35.51 20.63
CA GLU A 119 3.53 34.71 21.27
C GLU A 119 4.04 33.53 20.43
N PHE A 120 3.25 33.01 19.48
CA PHE A 120 3.65 31.86 18.67
C PHE A 120 3.59 32.18 17.19
N THR A 121 4.68 31.86 16.48
CA THR A 121 4.66 31.89 15.01
C THR A 121 3.71 30.81 14.51
N ARG A 122 3.07 31.07 13.35
CA ARG A 122 2.13 30.12 12.73
C ARG A 122 2.76 28.73 12.50
N GLY A 123 4.08 28.69 12.20
CA GLY A 123 4.83 27.48 12.07
C GLY A 123 4.94 26.70 13.38
N GLN A 124 5.25 27.40 14.48
CA GLN A 124 5.31 26.78 15.83
C GLN A 124 3.96 26.18 16.22
N ALA A 125 2.86 26.89 15.97
CA ALA A 125 1.52 26.38 16.22
C ALA A 125 1.17 25.17 15.33
N PHE A 126 1.63 25.13 14.09
CA PHE A 126 1.45 24.00 13.18
C PHE A 126 2.21 22.75 13.67
N PHE A 127 3.52 22.89 13.91
CA PHE A 127 4.36 21.79 14.34
C PHE A 127 4.06 21.31 15.76
N GLY A 128 3.70 22.21 16.68
CA GLY A 128 3.32 21.83 18.04
C GLY A 128 2.08 20.92 18.08
N ARG A 129 1.09 21.18 17.23
CA ARG A 129 -0.10 20.33 17.11
C ARG A 129 0.20 19.06 16.34
N PHE A 130 0.98 19.17 15.27
CA PHE A 130 1.43 17.99 14.54
C PHE A 130 2.20 17.04 15.45
N ALA A 131 3.03 17.54 16.37
CA ALA A 131 3.75 16.71 17.33
C ALA A 131 2.80 15.88 18.21
N THR A 132 1.70 16.49 18.70
CA THR A 132 0.70 15.75 19.49
C THR A 132 0.02 14.66 18.66
N LEU A 133 -0.42 14.97 17.44
CA LEU A 133 -1.03 14.01 16.53
C LEU A 133 -0.03 12.96 16.08
N GLY A 134 1.22 13.34 15.84
CA GLY A 134 2.32 12.43 15.52
C GLY A 134 2.58 11.41 16.61
N LEU A 135 2.58 11.82 17.88
CA LEU A 135 2.70 10.88 19.01
C LEU A 135 1.53 9.88 19.06
N VAL A 136 0.31 10.34 18.80
CA VAL A 136 -0.85 9.44 18.68
C VAL A 136 -0.67 8.47 17.53
N GLY A 137 -0.19 8.95 16.37
CA GLY A 137 0.11 8.12 15.21
C GLY A 137 1.20 7.08 15.47
N LEU A 138 2.28 7.45 16.17
CA LEU A 138 3.33 6.51 16.55
C LEU A 138 2.83 5.44 17.52
N ALA A 139 2.02 5.83 18.53
CA ALA A 139 1.41 4.89 19.45
C ALA A 139 0.48 3.92 18.70
N GLN A 140 -0.35 4.42 17.79
CA GLN A 140 -1.22 3.62 16.96
C GLN A 140 -0.42 2.63 16.09
N ALA A 141 0.61 3.10 15.38
CA ALA A 141 1.45 2.25 14.54
C ALA A 141 2.11 1.13 15.36
N THR A 142 2.62 1.46 16.54
CA THR A 142 3.21 0.48 17.46
C THR A 142 2.19 -0.57 17.89
N LEU A 143 1.00 -0.16 18.31
CA LEU A 143 -0.06 -1.09 18.74
C LEU A 143 -0.50 -2.01 17.58
N VAL A 144 -0.67 -1.47 16.37
CA VAL A 144 -1.08 -2.26 15.21
C VAL A 144 -0.01 -3.28 14.83
N VAL A 145 1.27 -2.88 14.75
CA VAL A 145 2.35 -3.83 14.41
C VAL A 145 2.52 -4.89 15.48
N LEU A 146 2.47 -4.53 16.77
CA LEU A 146 2.52 -5.51 17.87
C LEU A 146 1.31 -6.46 17.81
N SER A 147 0.13 -5.95 17.49
CA SER A 147 -1.07 -6.78 17.31
C SER A 147 -0.90 -7.78 16.16
N LEU A 148 -0.32 -7.38 15.03
CA LEU A 148 -0.05 -8.27 13.92
C LEU A 148 0.94 -9.39 14.31
N ILE A 149 1.97 -9.08 15.07
CA ILE A 149 2.99 -10.06 15.49
C ILE A 149 2.43 -11.00 16.58
N PHE A 150 1.78 -10.46 17.64
CA PHE A 150 1.39 -11.27 18.80
C PHE A 150 0.02 -11.94 18.66
N PHE A 151 -0.97 -11.27 18.06
CA PHE A 151 -2.34 -11.79 17.93
C PHE A 151 -2.60 -12.46 16.60
N VAL A 152 -2.18 -11.85 15.50
CA VAL A 152 -2.35 -12.43 14.16
C VAL A 152 -1.25 -13.46 13.87
N GLN A 153 -0.14 -13.41 14.64
CA GLN A 153 0.99 -14.33 14.53
C GLN A 153 1.61 -14.35 13.14
N ILE A 154 1.73 -13.17 12.54
CA ILE A 154 2.53 -13.06 11.32
C ILE A 154 4.02 -13.20 11.69
N GLU A 155 4.78 -13.89 10.86
CA GLU A 155 6.23 -14.02 10.99
C GLU A 155 6.92 -13.12 9.94
N PRO A 156 7.09 -11.81 10.22
CA PRO A 156 7.75 -10.93 9.27
C PRO A 156 9.24 -11.26 9.20
N ALA A 157 9.82 -11.26 8.00
CA ALA A 157 11.24 -11.50 7.80
C ALA A 157 12.11 -10.48 8.56
N HIS A 158 11.62 -9.24 8.70
CA HIS A 158 12.33 -8.16 9.37
C HIS A 158 11.39 -7.37 10.31
N PRO A 159 11.12 -7.87 11.55
CA PRO A 159 10.14 -7.25 12.45
C PRO A 159 10.49 -5.82 12.89
N PHE A 160 11.77 -5.54 13.14
CA PHE A 160 12.20 -4.17 13.48
C PHE A 160 12.06 -3.20 12.30
N MET A 161 12.29 -3.67 11.08
CA MET A 161 12.12 -2.85 9.88
C MET A 161 10.65 -2.59 9.60
N LEU A 162 9.76 -3.57 9.86
CA LEU A 162 8.31 -3.40 9.79
C LEU A 162 7.83 -2.31 10.76
N MET A 163 8.32 -2.33 12.00
CA MET A 163 7.99 -1.31 13.00
C MET A 163 8.48 0.08 12.57
N PHE A 164 9.72 0.16 12.10
CA PHE A 164 10.31 1.42 11.63
C PHE A 164 9.56 1.99 10.42
N ALA A 165 9.23 1.15 9.44
CA ALA A 165 8.42 1.53 8.29
C ALA A 165 7.03 2.00 8.71
N ALA A 166 6.39 1.32 9.67
CA ALA A 166 5.07 1.71 10.18
C ALA A 166 5.09 3.08 10.87
N TRP A 167 6.14 3.41 11.59
CA TRP A 167 6.31 4.74 12.19
C TRP A 167 6.44 5.84 11.13
N ILE A 168 7.27 5.62 10.10
CA ILE A 168 7.42 6.59 9.00
C ILE A 168 6.11 6.76 8.25
N VAL A 169 5.46 5.67 7.86
CA VAL A 169 4.18 5.68 7.15
C VAL A 169 3.12 6.43 7.98
N SER A 170 3.02 6.12 9.27
CA SER A 170 2.06 6.77 10.18
C SER A 170 2.28 8.28 10.26
N LEU A 171 3.53 8.73 10.40
CA LEU A 171 3.86 10.17 10.46
C LEU A 171 3.54 10.88 9.12
N VAL A 172 3.85 10.25 7.99
CA VAL A 172 3.56 10.84 6.67
C VAL A 172 2.05 10.92 6.44
N PHE A 173 1.30 9.86 6.71
CA PHE A 173 -0.16 9.84 6.57
C PHE A 173 -0.82 10.86 7.49
N MET A 174 -0.36 10.92 8.75
CA MET A 174 -0.82 11.90 9.72
C MET A 174 -0.58 13.33 9.23
N LEU A 175 0.61 13.61 8.66
CA LEU A 175 0.96 14.91 8.14
C LEU A 175 0.08 15.31 6.94
N ILE A 176 -0.15 14.38 6.00
CA ILE A 176 -1.00 14.62 4.84
C ILE A 176 -2.42 14.98 5.29
N ILE A 177 -3.03 14.13 6.12
CA ILE A 177 -4.41 14.32 6.59
C ILE A 177 -4.54 15.57 7.44
N TYR A 178 -3.59 15.78 8.38
CA TYR A 178 -3.57 16.97 9.21
C TYR A 178 -3.48 18.25 8.38
N SER A 179 -2.62 18.28 7.36
CA SER A 179 -2.47 19.45 6.47
C SER A 179 -3.74 19.74 5.68
N LEU A 180 -4.43 18.72 5.19
CA LEU A 180 -5.71 18.86 4.52
C LEU A 180 -6.79 19.39 5.48
N VAL A 181 -6.91 18.81 6.67
CA VAL A 181 -7.94 19.16 7.65
C VAL A 181 -7.72 20.57 8.20
N ILE A 182 -6.48 20.94 8.55
CA ILE A 182 -6.21 22.27 9.11
C ILE A 182 -6.39 23.40 8.08
N THR A 183 -6.22 23.07 6.79
CA THR A 183 -6.34 24.05 5.70
C THR A 183 -7.76 24.20 5.20
N LEU A 184 -8.47 23.07 4.99
CA LEU A 184 -9.78 23.04 4.33
C LEU A 184 -10.93 22.71 5.29
N ASP A 185 -10.65 22.44 6.57
CA ASP A 185 -11.64 22.05 7.60
C ASP A 185 -12.51 20.87 7.14
N SER A 186 -13.81 21.02 7.06
CA SER A 186 -14.74 19.94 6.66
C SER A 186 -14.47 19.40 5.25
N ALA A 187 -14.10 20.26 4.30
CA ALA A 187 -13.72 19.85 2.96
C ALA A 187 -12.42 19.02 2.96
N GLY A 188 -11.48 19.34 3.85
CA GLY A 188 -10.26 18.55 4.03
C GLY A 188 -10.52 17.12 4.52
N LYS A 189 -11.47 16.95 5.44
CA LYS A 189 -11.91 15.63 5.89
C LYS A 189 -12.54 14.81 4.75
N ALA A 190 -13.42 15.44 3.97
CA ALA A 190 -14.05 14.81 2.81
C ALA A 190 -13.00 14.40 1.76
N LEU A 191 -12.01 15.27 1.50
CA LEU A 191 -10.92 14.96 0.57
C LEU A 191 -10.03 13.82 1.06
N ALA A 192 -9.75 13.74 2.36
CA ALA A 192 -8.99 12.64 2.95
C ALA A 192 -9.72 11.30 2.83
N VAL A 193 -11.07 11.29 2.94
CA VAL A 193 -11.90 10.11 2.69
C VAL A 193 -11.92 9.75 1.21
N LEU A 194 -12.03 10.72 0.32
CA LEU A 194 -11.97 10.50 -1.12
C LEU A 194 -10.63 9.88 -1.54
N LEU A 195 -9.52 10.41 -1.02
CA LEU A 195 -8.19 9.85 -1.23
C LEU A 195 -8.10 8.41 -0.72
N LEU A 196 -8.71 8.10 0.45
CA LEU A 196 -8.76 6.74 0.96
C LEU A 196 -9.41 5.78 -0.05
N VAL A 197 -10.56 6.15 -0.61
CA VAL A 197 -11.28 5.31 -1.59
C VAL A 197 -10.42 5.05 -2.83
N ILE A 198 -9.77 6.09 -3.35
CA ILE A 198 -8.85 5.97 -4.50
C ILE A 198 -7.65 5.08 -4.15
N GLN A 199 -7.08 5.21 -2.96
CA GLN A 199 -5.95 4.42 -2.50
C GLN A 199 -6.31 2.94 -2.33
N VAL A 200 -7.48 2.62 -1.78
CA VAL A 200 -7.96 1.24 -1.64
C VAL A 200 -8.00 0.52 -2.99
N SER A 201 -8.47 1.22 -4.03
CA SER A 201 -8.61 0.63 -5.36
C SER A 201 -7.32 0.70 -6.19
N GLY A 202 -6.53 1.77 -6.03
CA GLY A 202 -5.43 2.11 -6.94
C GLY A 202 -4.02 1.79 -6.42
N SER A 203 -3.85 1.39 -5.15
CA SER A 203 -2.51 1.18 -4.58
C SER A 203 -1.85 -0.15 -4.94
N GLY A 204 -2.55 -1.05 -5.64
CA GLY A 204 -2.02 -2.39 -5.93
C GLY A 204 -1.91 -3.32 -4.72
N GLY A 205 -2.53 -2.95 -3.61
CA GLY A 205 -2.49 -3.73 -2.37
C GLY A 205 -3.46 -4.91 -2.35
N ALA A 206 -4.68 -4.69 -2.81
CA ALA A 206 -5.72 -5.72 -2.88
C ALA A 206 -5.62 -6.58 -4.16
N TYR A 207 -5.29 -5.94 -5.29
CA TYR A 207 -5.15 -6.60 -6.58
C TYR A 207 -3.84 -6.16 -7.25
N PRO A 208 -3.15 -7.05 -7.99
CA PRO A 208 -1.98 -6.67 -8.78
C PRO A 208 -2.29 -5.55 -9.77
N LEU A 209 -1.47 -4.51 -9.79
CA LEU A 209 -1.67 -3.33 -10.65
C LEU A 209 -1.93 -3.65 -12.14
N PRO A 210 -1.23 -4.63 -12.77
CA PRO A 210 -1.47 -4.95 -14.18
C PRO A 210 -2.87 -5.48 -14.49
N LEU A 211 -3.62 -5.95 -13.48
CA LEU A 211 -5.00 -6.42 -13.63
C LEU A 211 -6.04 -5.30 -13.53
N LEU A 212 -5.62 -4.11 -13.10
CA LEU A 212 -6.50 -2.95 -12.96
C LEU A 212 -6.60 -2.17 -14.27
N PRO A 213 -7.71 -1.43 -14.50
CA PRO A 213 -7.82 -0.51 -15.63
C PRO A 213 -6.65 0.47 -15.70
N GLU A 214 -6.26 0.89 -16.90
CA GLU A 214 -5.11 1.79 -17.16
C GLU A 214 -5.14 3.07 -16.32
N TRP A 215 -6.34 3.59 -16.05
CA TRP A 215 -6.49 4.77 -15.20
C TRP A 215 -5.87 4.57 -13.81
N PHE A 216 -6.14 3.43 -13.17
CA PHE A 216 -5.58 3.11 -11.85
C PHE A 216 -4.07 2.90 -11.90
N GLN A 217 -3.56 2.27 -12.97
CA GLN A 217 -2.13 2.07 -13.17
C GLN A 217 -1.40 3.42 -13.27
N ASN A 218 -1.99 4.41 -13.96
CA ASN A 218 -1.42 5.75 -14.11
C ASN A 218 -1.52 6.59 -12.83
N VAL A 219 -2.54 6.38 -12.00
CA VAL A 219 -2.74 7.11 -10.74
C VAL A 219 -1.93 6.51 -9.59
N SER A 220 -1.67 5.20 -9.59
CA SER A 220 -0.96 4.48 -8.53
C SER A 220 0.36 5.14 -8.09
N PRO A 221 1.23 5.63 -8.97
CA PRO A 221 2.48 6.29 -8.56
C PRO A 221 2.27 7.60 -7.78
N TRP A 222 1.08 8.19 -7.85
CA TRP A 222 0.72 9.41 -7.13
C TRP A 222 0.04 9.15 -5.79
N LEU A 223 -0.11 7.89 -5.42
CA LEU A 223 -0.76 7.48 -4.18
C LEU A 223 0.28 7.14 -3.11
N PRO A 224 0.26 7.79 -1.94
CA PRO A 224 1.19 7.48 -0.87
C PRO A 224 1.03 6.06 -0.32
N ALA A 225 -0.18 5.47 -0.40
CA ALA A 225 -0.40 4.10 0.04
C ALA A 225 0.33 3.06 -0.80
N THR A 226 0.58 3.31 -2.09
CA THR A 226 1.36 2.40 -2.96
C THR A 226 2.74 2.14 -2.36
N TYR A 227 3.47 3.19 -2.03
CA TYR A 227 4.80 3.11 -1.45
C TYR A 227 4.80 2.53 -0.02
N ALA A 228 3.77 2.86 0.76
CA ALA A 228 3.60 2.30 2.10
C ALA A 228 3.39 0.78 2.05
N ILE A 229 2.54 0.30 1.15
CA ILE A 229 2.25 -1.14 0.98
C ILE A 229 3.49 -1.88 0.49
N ASP A 230 4.23 -1.32 -0.46
CA ASP A 230 5.44 -1.97 -0.99
C ASP A 230 6.56 -1.99 0.05
N ALA A 231 6.71 -0.93 0.88
CA ALA A 231 7.62 -0.93 2.02
C ALA A 231 7.25 -2.01 3.06
N PHE A 232 5.96 -2.16 3.39
CA PHE A 232 5.49 -3.22 4.30
C PHE A 232 5.66 -4.61 3.71
N ARG A 233 5.41 -4.78 2.40
CA ARG A 233 5.62 -6.03 1.69
C ARG A 233 7.09 -6.46 1.77
N SER A 234 8.02 -5.52 1.55
CA SER A 234 9.47 -5.76 1.69
C SER A 234 9.86 -6.13 3.11
N ALA A 235 9.28 -5.49 4.12
CA ALA A 235 9.57 -5.80 5.53
C ALA A 235 9.03 -7.17 5.98
N ILE A 236 7.87 -7.59 5.45
CA ILE A 236 7.20 -8.85 5.82
C ILE A 236 7.78 -10.03 5.05
N ALA A 237 7.93 -9.92 3.73
CA ALA A 237 8.30 -11.04 2.88
C ALA A 237 9.80 -11.13 2.56
N GLY A 238 10.58 -10.09 2.90
CA GLY A 238 12.03 -10.01 2.68
C GLY A 238 12.43 -8.79 1.85
N ILE A 239 13.58 -8.22 2.19
CA ILE A 239 14.13 -7.04 1.52
C ILE A 239 14.91 -7.48 0.29
N TYR A 240 14.49 -7.04 -0.90
CA TYR A 240 15.15 -7.34 -2.15
C TYR A 240 15.90 -6.10 -2.64
N HIS A 241 17.21 -6.19 -2.82
CA HIS A 241 18.07 -5.11 -3.32
C HIS A 241 17.90 -3.73 -2.63
N GLY A 242 17.41 -3.70 -1.38
CA GLY A 242 17.19 -2.45 -0.65
C GLY A 242 15.92 -1.68 -1.05
N ASP A 243 14.96 -2.32 -1.68
CA ASP A 243 13.71 -1.72 -2.16
C ASP A 243 12.98 -0.92 -1.07
N ILE A 244 13.01 -1.38 0.18
CA ILE A 244 12.36 -0.69 1.30
C ILE A 244 12.80 0.77 1.46
N TRP A 245 14.09 1.05 1.26
CA TRP A 245 14.63 2.42 1.38
C TRP A 245 14.15 3.32 0.25
N ARG A 246 14.03 2.77 -0.94
CA ARG A 246 13.48 3.47 -2.10
C ARG A 246 12.01 3.81 -1.86
N GLU A 247 11.20 2.84 -1.40
CA GLU A 247 9.78 3.03 -1.16
C GLU A 247 9.53 4.04 -0.03
N LEU A 248 10.28 3.95 1.09
CA LEU A 248 10.22 4.94 2.16
C LEU A 248 10.69 6.33 1.70
N GLY A 249 11.73 6.40 0.86
CA GLY A 249 12.21 7.65 0.27
C GLY A 249 11.14 8.30 -0.61
N MET A 250 10.48 7.54 -1.48
CA MET A 250 9.38 8.01 -2.31
C MET A 250 8.18 8.46 -1.47
N LEU A 251 7.86 7.71 -0.41
CA LEU A 251 6.80 8.09 0.53
C LEU A 251 7.11 9.43 1.23
N LEU A 252 8.37 9.64 1.64
CA LEU A 252 8.79 10.90 2.28
C LEU A 252 8.66 12.11 1.34
N LEU A 253 8.72 11.95 0.01
CA LEU A 253 8.48 13.05 -0.92
C LEU A 253 7.06 13.63 -0.79
N PHE A 254 6.08 12.83 -0.36
CA PHE A 254 4.71 13.33 -0.11
C PHE A 254 4.61 14.27 1.09
N THR A 255 5.63 14.34 1.94
CA THR A 255 5.69 15.36 3.00
C THR A 255 5.81 16.78 2.43
N ILE A 256 6.46 16.93 1.27
CA ILE A 256 6.67 18.25 0.63
C ILE A 256 5.33 18.90 0.27
N PRO A 257 4.47 18.28 -0.58
CA PRO A 257 3.16 18.87 -0.90
C PRO A 257 2.27 19.01 0.34
N ALA A 258 2.35 18.08 1.30
CA ALA A 258 1.60 18.20 2.55
C ALA A 258 2.01 19.45 3.35
N LEU A 259 3.31 19.75 3.48
CA LEU A 259 3.80 20.95 4.13
C LEU A 259 3.43 22.22 3.36
N ILE A 260 3.48 22.21 2.03
CA ILE A 260 3.04 23.33 1.18
C ILE A 260 1.58 23.64 1.45
N VAL A 261 0.72 22.63 1.46
CA VAL A 261 -0.71 22.77 1.77
C VAL A 261 -0.90 23.31 3.20
N GLY A 262 -0.27 22.69 4.20
CA GLY A 262 -0.46 23.03 5.61
C GLY A 262 0.10 24.40 6.02
N LEU A 263 1.19 24.88 5.41
CA LEU A 263 1.86 26.13 5.79
C LEU A 263 1.54 27.30 4.86
N ILE A 264 1.53 27.05 3.54
CA ILE A 264 1.37 28.11 2.53
C ILE A 264 -0.11 28.29 2.18
N LEU A 265 -0.79 27.25 1.74
CA LEU A 265 -2.18 27.34 1.29
C LEU A 265 -3.13 27.73 2.44
N ARG A 266 -2.83 27.34 3.67
CA ARG A 266 -3.57 27.75 4.86
C ARG A 266 -3.68 29.28 4.99
N ARG A 267 -2.63 30.04 4.61
CA ARG A 267 -2.67 31.52 4.67
C ARG A 267 -3.77 32.09 3.78
N ALA A 268 -3.93 31.55 2.58
CA ALA A 268 -4.96 31.99 1.63
C ALA A 268 -6.36 31.58 2.13
N MET A 269 -6.49 30.37 2.66
CA MET A 269 -7.76 29.83 3.14
C MET A 269 -8.25 30.48 4.43
N ASP A 270 -7.38 30.88 5.36
CA ASP A 270 -7.76 31.64 6.57
C ASP A 270 -8.46 32.99 6.22
N ALA A 271 -7.96 33.67 5.18
CA ALA A 271 -8.58 34.88 4.69
C ALA A 271 -9.97 34.62 4.07
N TYR A 272 -10.09 33.54 3.30
CA TYR A 272 -11.36 33.12 2.71
C TYR A 272 -12.40 32.71 3.77
N HIS A 273 -12.02 31.86 4.73
CA HIS A 273 -12.89 31.43 5.83
C HIS A 273 -13.38 32.61 6.70
N LYS A 274 -12.52 33.58 6.97
CA LYS A 274 -12.94 34.82 7.69
C LYS A 274 -13.99 35.60 6.90
N ARG A 275 -13.87 35.71 5.57
CA ARG A 275 -14.86 36.35 4.71
C ARG A 275 -16.17 35.58 4.67
N LEU A 276 -16.08 34.22 4.51
CA LEU A 276 -17.25 33.35 4.48
C LEU A 276 -18.04 33.39 5.81
N LYS A 277 -17.36 33.29 6.96
CA LYS A 277 -17.98 33.39 8.29
C LYS A 277 -18.64 34.75 8.51
N LYS A 278 -18.06 35.84 7.98
CA LYS A 278 -18.70 37.18 8.01
C LYS A 278 -19.96 37.24 7.12
N ALA A 279 -19.94 36.61 5.95
CA ALA A 279 -21.09 36.55 5.05
C ALA A 279 -22.25 35.75 5.66
N ILE A 280 -21.95 34.54 6.22
CA ILE A 280 -22.94 33.68 6.87
C ILE A 280 -23.56 34.34 8.10
N LYS A 281 -22.76 35.09 8.94
CA LYS A 281 -23.31 35.87 10.04
C LYS A 281 -24.23 37.00 9.59
N LYS A 282 -24.01 37.57 8.40
CA LYS A 282 -24.91 38.61 7.84
C LYS A 282 -26.24 38.06 7.37
N THR A 283 -26.30 36.80 6.93
CA THR A 283 -27.51 36.20 6.37
C THR A 283 -28.42 35.55 7.42
N LYS A 284 -28.06 35.58 8.72
CA LYS A 284 -28.85 34.98 9.84
C LYS A 284 -29.34 33.54 9.59
N VAL A 285 -28.70 32.79 8.72
CA VAL A 285 -29.13 31.43 8.29
C VAL A 285 -28.76 30.34 9.31
N MET A 286 -27.92 30.68 10.31
CA MET A 286 -27.63 29.84 11.49
C MET A 286 -27.69 30.71 12.74
N ALA A 287 -28.86 30.91 13.31
CA ALA A 287 -29.08 31.32 14.66
C ALA A 287 -29.57 30.14 15.48
#